data_bc5da0d5915d5943c8406bc6cd7a11a8
#
_entry.id   bc5da0d5915d5943c8406bc6cd7a11a8
#
_cell.length_a   1.000
_cell.length_b   1.000
_cell.length_c   1.000
_cell.angle_alpha   90.00
_cell.angle_beta   90.00
_cell.angle_gamma   90.00
#
_symmetry.space_group_name_H-M   'P 1'
#
loop_
_entity.id
_entity.type
_entity.pdbx_description
1 polymer ?
#
loop_
_entity_poly.entity_id
_entity_poly.type
_entity_poly.pdbx_seq_one_letter_code
_entity_poly.pdbx_strand_id
1 'polypeptide(L)'
;DAQESRGLGDVYKRQGKDLPIRCKVFLGLSKEDEATLFALQTGISTCLTAGERLRANLVARTPDAIHFVRATVDTGVEFAYDGIRAAWKIYCIGTAYELYKQYGRERYIEMLNIINEAWRGNVDAYLAGVIRGVTRFISVYEGEYDRERLVQQLARTHPKTITQLAQKDTGSSANRHMRQILRLYNGASREMSLPLKN
;
A
#
# COMPACT_ATOMS: atom_id res chain seq x y z
N ASP A 1 18.02 -9.18 -12.93
CA ASP A 1 19.12 -10.04 -12.39
C ASP A 1 18.74 -11.51 -12.32
N ALA A 2 17.45 -11.88 -12.08
CA ALA A 2 17.03 -13.27 -12.26
C ALA A 2 17.14 -13.75 -13.72
N GLN A 3 17.13 -12.84 -14.67
CA GLN A 3 17.31 -13.10 -16.09
C GLN A 3 18.79 -13.30 -16.44
N GLU A 4 19.71 -12.58 -15.79
CA GLU A 4 21.16 -12.76 -15.93
C GLU A 4 21.63 -14.08 -15.31
N SER A 5 21.10 -14.48 -14.15
CA SER A 5 21.43 -15.76 -13.54
C SER A 5 20.95 -16.97 -14.35
N ARG A 6 19.80 -16.85 -15.06
CA ARG A 6 19.35 -17.87 -16.02
C ARG A 6 20.27 -17.96 -17.23
N GLY A 7 20.75 -16.83 -17.74
CA GLY A 7 21.68 -16.76 -18.85
C GLY A 7 23.02 -17.44 -18.53
N LEU A 8 23.57 -17.23 -17.34
CA LEU A 8 24.81 -17.87 -16.90
C LEU A 8 24.65 -19.38 -16.75
N GLY A 9 23.58 -19.87 -16.15
CA GLY A 9 23.30 -21.30 -16.03
C GLY A 9 23.15 -22.01 -17.38
N ASP A 10 22.54 -21.38 -18.37
CA ASP A 10 22.41 -21.93 -19.72
C ASP A 10 23.70 -21.90 -20.51
N VAL A 11 24.56 -20.89 -20.33
CA VAL A 11 25.88 -20.81 -20.95
C VAL A 11 26.77 -21.92 -20.43
N TYR A 12 26.78 -22.20 -19.13
CA TYR A 12 27.59 -23.27 -18.54
C TYR A 12 27.08 -24.68 -18.89
N LYS A 13 25.75 -24.89 -18.93
CA LYS A 13 25.16 -26.16 -19.43
C LYS A 13 25.55 -26.45 -20.86
N ARG A 14 25.63 -25.46 -21.75
CA ARG A 14 26.06 -25.61 -23.13
C ARG A 14 27.56 -25.90 -23.27
N GLN A 15 28.39 -25.54 -22.27
CA GLN A 15 29.82 -25.75 -22.27
C GLN A 15 30.26 -27.08 -21.62
N GLY A 16 29.29 -27.87 -21.08
CA GLY A 16 29.59 -29.17 -20.45
C GLY A 16 30.55 -29.11 -19.25
N LYS A 17 30.64 -27.95 -18.58
CA LYS A 17 31.48 -27.76 -17.40
C LYS A 17 30.62 -27.70 -16.15
N ASP A 18 30.89 -28.64 -15.22
CA ASP A 18 30.32 -28.58 -13.87
C ASP A 18 31.05 -27.50 -13.07
N LEU A 19 30.29 -26.53 -12.57
CA LEU A 19 30.80 -25.49 -11.68
C LEU A 19 30.45 -25.84 -10.23
N PRO A 20 31.46 -25.98 -9.35
CA PRO A 20 31.15 -26.13 -7.93
C PRO A 20 30.57 -24.85 -7.37
N ILE A 21 29.30 -24.91 -6.97
CA ILE A 21 28.60 -23.80 -6.33
C ILE A 21 28.56 -24.06 -4.83
N ARG A 22 29.06 -23.11 -4.03
CA ARG A 22 28.86 -23.17 -2.58
C ARG A 22 27.43 -22.85 -2.27
N CYS A 23 26.71 -23.81 -1.69
CA CYS A 23 25.36 -23.61 -1.22
C CYS A 23 25.26 -23.90 0.27
N LYS A 24 24.36 -23.22 0.95
CA LYS A 24 24.01 -23.49 2.34
C LYS A 24 22.68 -24.22 2.34
N VAL A 25 22.66 -25.45 2.82
CA VAL A 25 21.47 -26.29 2.86
C VAL A 25 20.98 -26.33 4.31
N PHE A 26 19.72 -26.03 4.52
CA PHE A 26 19.05 -26.16 5.81
C PHE A 26 18.14 -27.38 5.73
N LEU A 27 18.28 -28.31 6.67
CA LEU A 27 17.49 -29.52 6.73
C LEU A 27 16.50 -29.47 7.91
N GLY A 28 15.31 -30.06 7.71
CA GLY A 28 14.32 -30.22 8.80
C GLY A 28 13.57 -28.93 9.18
N LEU A 29 13.57 -27.91 8.32
CA LEU A 29 12.80 -26.69 8.55
C LEU A 29 11.30 -26.94 8.37
N SER A 30 10.50 -26.32 9.21
CA SER A 30 9.06 -26.17 8.95
C SER A 30 8.82 -25.18 7.80
N LYS A 31 7.62 -25.19 7.20
CA LYS A 31 7.24 -24.19 6.18
C LYS A 31 7.29 -22.76 6.71
N GLU A 32 7.01 -22.58 7.98
CA GLU A 32 7.07 -21.30 8.69
C GLU A 32 8.54 -20.82 8.83
N ASP A 33 9.46 -21.74 9.16
CA ASP A 33 10.89 -21.43 9.25
C ASP A 33 11.49 -21.13 7.88
N GLU A 34 11.10 -21.89 6.85
CA GLU A 34 11.52 -21.64 5.45
C GLU A 34 11.05 -20.23 4.99
N ALA A 35 9.79 -19.87 5.26
CA ALA A 35 9.26 -18.56 4.91
C ALA A 35 9.97 -17.42 5.66
N THR A 36 10.33 -17.64 6.91
CA THR A 36 11.08 -16.67 7.72
C THR A 36 12.49 -16.50 7.18
N LEU A 37 13.20 -17.60 6.88
CA LEU A 37 14.53 -17.56 6.26
C LEU A 37 14.51 -16.89 4.89
N PHE A 38 13.52 -17.19 4.06
CA PHE A 38 13.34 -16.55 2.76
C PHE A 38 13.13 -15.05 2.89
N ALA A 39 12.29 -14.60 3.83
CA ALA A 39 12.06 -13.19 4.11
C ALA A 39 13.34 -12.47 4.58
N LEU A 40 14.17 -13.12 5.39
CA LEU A 40 15.44 -12.58 5.86
C LEU A 40 16.51 -12.54 4.77
N GLN A 41 16.67 -13.60 3.97
CA GLN A 41 17.69 -13.69 2.93
C GLN A 41 17.44 -12.72 1.77
N THR A 42 16.18 -12.55 1.38
CA THR A 42 15.81 -11.67 0.27
C THR A 42 15.93 -10.18 0.61
N GLY A 43 16.03 -9.83 1.90
CA GLY A 43 16.43 -8.48 2.33
C GLY A 43 17.88 -8.12 1.98
N ILE A 44 18.71 -9.11 1.62
CA ILE A 44 20.15 -8.93 1.37
C ILE A 44 20.51 -9.02 -0.13
N SER A 45 19.82 -9.85 -0.91
CA SER A 45 20.23 -10.15 -2.30
C SER A 45 19.25 -9.72 -3.40
N THR A 46 17.97 -9.67 -3.11
CA THR A 46 16.93 -9.20 -4.06
C THR A 46 15.80 -8.58 -3.26
N CYS A 47 15.52 -7.29 -3.50
CA CYS A 47 14.41 -6.64 -2.81
C CYS A 47 13.09 -7.30 -3.20
N LEU A 48 12.50 -8.08 -2.28
CA LEU A 48 11.13 -8.55 -2.41
C LEU A 48 10.18 -7.36 -2.60
N THR A 49 9.25 -7.52 -3.49
CA THR A 49 8.12 -6.60 -3.58
C THR A 49 7.34 -6.59 -2.25
N ALA A 50 6.63 -5.52 -1.97
CA ALA A 50 5.81 -5.43 -0.75
C ALA A 50 4.76 -6.56 -0.68
N GLY A 51 4.23 -6.99 -1.84
CA GLY A 51 3.29 -8.11 -1.93
C GLY A 51 3.92 -9.45 -1.58
N GLU A 52 5.11 -9.74 -2.10
CA GLU A 52 5.85 -10.97 -1.79
C GLU A 52 6.25 -11.01 -0.31
N ARG A 53 6.70 -9.89 0.24
CA ARG A 53 7.03 -9.77 1.66
C ARG A 53 5.80 -10.01 2.54
N LEU A 54 4.65 -9.46 2.18
CA LEU A 54 3.41 -9.67 2.92
C LEU A 54 3.00 -11.16 2.88
N ARG A 55 3.08 -11.82 1.71
CA ARG A 55 2.81 -13.26 1.59
C ARG A 55 3.74 -14.09 2.46
N ALA A 56 5.05 -13.82 2.45
CA ALA A 56 6.02 -14.51 3.29
C ALA A 56 5.69 -14.34 4.79
N ASN A 57 5.36 -13.12 5.22
CA ASN A 57 4.97 -12.84 6.59
C ASN A 57 3.66 -13.53 7.01
N LEU A 58 2.72 -13.72 6.08
CA LEU A 58 1.49 -14.46 6.35
C LEU A 58 1.77 -15.97 6.52
N VAL A 59 2.64 -16.55 5.69
CA VAL A 59 3.08 -17.95 5.84
C VAL A 59 3.82 -18.13 7.16
N ALA A 60 4.70 -17.18 7.52
CA ALA A 60 5.41 -17.16 8.81
C ALA A 60 4.49 -16.81 10.00
N ARG A 61 3.19 -16.63 9.78
CA ARG A 61 2.17 -16.29 10.80
C ARG A 61 2.54 -15.08 11.66
N THR A 62 3.20 -14.09 11.06
CA THR A 62 3.57 -12.85 11.75
C THR A 62 2.30 -12.11 12.19
N PRO A 63 2.11 -11.83 13.50
CA PRO A 63 0.86 -11.24 14.02
C PRO A 63 0.47 -9.93 13.34
N ASP A 64 1.44 -9.02 13.15
CA ASP A 64 1.20 -7.72 12.49
C ASP A 64 0.68 -7.86 11.06
N ALA A 65 1.21 -8.84 10.30
CA ALA A 65 0.77 -9.10 8.94
C ALA A 65 -0.67 -9.64 8.91
N ILE A 66 -0.99 -10.56 9.84
CA ILE A 66 -2.33 -11.13 9.98
C ILE A 66 -3.34 -10.04 10.36
N HIS A 67 -3.01 -9.20 11.34
CA HIS A 67 -3.88 -8.11 11.78
C HIS A 67 -4.10 -7.07 10.68
N PHE A 68 -3.05 -6.71 9.93
CA PHE A 68 -3.14 -5.80 8.80
C PHE A 68 -4.05 -6.35 7.70
N VAL A 69 -3.84 -7.62 7.30
CA VAL A 69 -4.67 -8.25 6.27
C VAL A 69 -6.12 -8.33 6.71
N ARG A 70 -6.37 -8.75 7.94
CA ARG A 70 -7.74 -8.80 8.49
C ARG A 70 -8.39 -7.41 8.49
N ALA A 71 -7.69 -6.38 8.97
CA ALA A 71 -8.20 -5.01 8.97
C ALA A 71 -8.57 -4.51 7.57
N THR A 72 -7.84 -4.96 6.53
CA THR A 72 -8.15 -4.59 5.14
C THR A 72 -9.35 -5.38 4.60
N VAL A 73 -9.34 -6.70 4.76
CA VAL A 73 -10.40 -7.59 4.24
C VAL A 73 -11.74 -7.32 4.92
N ASP A 74 -11.75 -7.00 6.21
CA ASP A 74 -12.97 -6.63 6.95
C ASP A 74 -13.67 -5.39 6.35
N THR A 75 -12.97 -4.55 5.57
CA THR A 75 -13.57 -3.43 4.84
C THR A 75 -14.07 -3.77 3.42
N GLY A 76 -14.01 -5.04 3.01
CA GLY A 76 -14.38 -5.49 1.67
C GLY A 76 -13.31 -5.24 0.60
N VAL A 77 -12.08 -4.91 1.01
CA VAL A 77 -10.96 -4.64 0.09
C VAL A 77 -9.95 -5.77 0.16
N GLU A 78 -9.41 -6.16 -0.98
CA GLU A 78 -8.37 -7.20 -1.09
C GLU A 78 -7.01 -6.59 -1.46
N PHE A 79 -5.96 -7.43 -1.46
CA PHE A 79 -4.64 -7.05 -1.95
C PHE A 79 -4.38 -7.56 -3.37
N ALA A 80 -3.87 -6.68 -4.23
CA ALA A 80 -3.31 -7.04 -5.53
C ALA A 80 -1.82 -7.40 -5.35
N TYR A 81 -1.55 -8.64 -4.97
CA TYR A 81 -0.19 -9.13 -4.71
C TYR A 81 0.71 -9.17 -5.95
N ASP A 82 0.09 -9.18 -7.12
CA ASP A 82 0.73 -9.10 -8.44
C ASP A 82 1.06 -7.67 -8.87
N GLY A 83 0.64 -6.68 -8.08
CA GLY A 83 0.79 -5.27 -8.38
C GLY A 83 -0.16 -4.73 -9.46
N ILE A 84 -1.09 -5.56 -9.95
CA ILE A 84 -2.05 -5.16 -10.98
C ILE A 84 -3.23 -4.42 -10.35
N ARG A 85 -3.54 -3.26 -10.89
CA ARG A 85 -4.69 -2.46 -10.44
C ARG A 85 -6.00 -3.14 -10.80
N ALA A 86 -6.86 -3.31 -9.81
CA ALA A 86 -8.19 -3.84 -10.00
C ALA A 86 -9.20 -3.16 -9.05
N ALA A 87 -10.48 -3.28 -9.37
CA ALA A 87 -11.55 -2.81 -8.49
C ALA A 87 -11.47 -3.51 -7.12
N TRP A 88 -11.68 -2.75 -6.04
CA TRP A 88 -11.65 -3.26 -4.67
C TRP A 88 -10.31 -3.89 -4.25
N LYS A 89 -9.19 -3.53 -4.91
CA LYS A 89 -7.87 -4.07 -4.59
C LYS A 89 -6.82 -2.98 -4.35
N ILE A 90 -6.09 -3.13 -3.25
CA ILE A 90 -4.92 -2.31 -2.94
C ILE A 90 -3.70 -2.94 -3.60
N TYR A 91 -3.10 -2.26 -4.57
CA TYR A 91 -1.85 -2.67 -5.21
C TYR A 91 -0.61 -2.04 -4.56
N CYS A 92 -0.76 -0.89 -3.89
CA CYS A 92 0.33 -0.19 -3.19
C CYS A 92 0.49 -0.71 -1.75
N ILE A 93 0.69 -2.04 -1.61
CA ILE A 93 0.71 -2.77 -0.33
C ILE A 93 1.69 -2.15 0.66
N GLY A 94 2.91 -1.79 0.22
CA GLY A 94 3.91 -1.17 1.10
C GLY A 94 3.42 0.13 1.73
N THR A 95 2.82 1.01 0.92
CA THR A 95 2.23 2.27 1.42
C THR A 95 1.08 2.01 2.40
N ALA A 96 0.19 1.07 2.08
CA ALA A 96 -0.92 0.72 2.96
C ALA A 96 -0.43 0.18 4.32
N TYR A 97 0.60 -0.67 4.30
CA TYR A 97 1.19 -1.21 5.52
C TYR A 97 1.90 -0.14 6.37
N GLU A 98 2.63 0.79 5.72
CA GLU A 98 3.22 1.95 6.40
C GLU A 98 2.16 2.79 7.11
N LEU A 99 1.05 3.09 6.44
CA LEU A 99 -0.05 3.86 7.02
C LEU A 99 -0.72 3.11 8.19
N TYR A 100 -0.95 1.80 8.04
CA TYR A 100 -1.46 0.96 9.11
C TYR A 100 -0.56 1.00 10.35
N LYS A 101 0.76 0.90 10.17
CA LYS A 101 1.72 0.96 11.29
C LYS A 101 1.82 2.36 11.92
N GLN A 102 1.76 3.40 11.10
CA GLN A 102 1.94 4.78 11.55
C GLN A 102 0.71 5.32 12.28
N TYR A 103 -0.50 5.03 11.78
CA TYR A 103 -1.74 5.63 12.26
C TYR A 103 -2.64 4.68 13.04
N GLY A 104 -2.27 3.41 13.10
CA GLY A 104 -3.03 2.39 13.81
C GLY A 104 -4.22 1.83 12.99
N ARG A 105 -4.79 0.73 13.54
CA ARG A 105 -5.86 -0.04 12.89
C ARG A 105 -7.12 0.78 12.63
N GLU A 106 -7.58 1.54 13.60
CA GLU A 106 -8.85 2.26 13.53
C GLU A 106 -8.83 3.33 12.44
N ARG A 107 -7.77 4.14 12.41
CA ARG A 107 -7.60 5.19 11.41
C ARG A 107 -7.42 4.62 10.00
N TYR A 108 -6.74 3.50 9.89
CA TYR A 108 -6.57 2.81 8.62
C TYR A 108 -7.91 2.28 8.09
N ILE A 109 -8.75 1.67 8.93
CA ILE A 109 -10.09 1.21 8.56
C ILE A 109 -10.99 2.39 8.19
N GLU A 110 -10.97 3.47 8.96
CA GLU A 110 -11.73 4.70 8.67
C GLU A 110 -11.39 5.25 7.28
N MET A 111 -10.10 5.34 6.96
CA MET A 111 -9.63 5.77 5.65
C MET A 111 -10.17 4.87 4.53
N LEU A 112 -10.09 3.54 4.67
CA LEU A 112 -10.62 2.60 3.68
C LEU A 112 -12.13 2.74 3.51
N ASN A 113 -12.88 2.88 4.60
CA ASN A 113 -14.33 3.05 4.54
C ASN A 113 -14.71 4.34 3.79
N ILE A 114 -14.03 5.47 4.06
CA ILE A 114 -14.26 6.73 3.34
C ILE A 114 -13.99 6.54 1.84
N ILE A 115 -12.89 5.89 1.48
CA ILE A 115 -12.52 5.62 0.08
C ILE A 115 -13.55 4.72 -0.61
N ASN A 116 -13.99 3.67 0.06
CA ASN A 116 -14.97 2.72 -0.44
C ASN A 116 -16.33 3.36 -0.70
N GLU A 117 -16.79 4.18 0.23
CA GLU A 117 -18.05 4.90 0.12
C GLU A 117 -18.01 5.97 -0.98
N ALA A 118 -16.91 6.72 -1.06
CA ALA A 118 -16.75 7.78 -2.06
C ALA A 118 -16.65 7.23 -3.49
N TRP A 119 -15.87 6.18 -3.70
CA TRP A 119 -15.52 5.75 -5.07
C TRP A 119 -15.92 4.32 -5.43
N ARG A 120 -16.58 3.60 -4.53
CA ARG A 120 -17.24 2.30 -4.77
C ARG A 120 -16.39 1.33 -5.60
N GLY A 121 -15.13 1.13 -5.19
CA GLY A 121 -14.21 0.18 -5.83
C GLY A 121 -13.58 0.65 -7.14
N ASN A 122 -13.63 1.94 -7.45
CA ASN A 122 -12.91 2.49 -8.59
C ASN A 122 -11.42 2.09 -8.54
N VAL A 123 -10.86 1.64 -9.66
CA VAL A 123 -9.48 1.11 -9.73
C VAL A 123 -8.41 2.13 -9.31
N ASP A 124 -8.70 3.42 -9.45
CA ASP A 124 -7.79 4.51 -9.08
C ASP A 124 -8.02 5.01 -7.64
N ALA A 125 -9.01 4.48 -6.92
CA ALA A 125 -9.32 4.89 -5.55
C ALA A 125 -8.18 4.58 -4.57
N TYR A 126 -7.43 3.49 -4.82
CA TYR A 126 -6.35 3.04 -3.95
C TYR A 126 -4.96 3.45 -4.44
N LEU A 127 -4.85 4.55 -5.21
CA LEU A 127 -3.56 5.16 -5.54
C LEU A 127 -2.81 5.55 -4.27
N ALA A 128 -1.51 5.28 -4.20
CA ALA A 128 -0.69 5.53 -3.01
C ALA A 128 -0.80 6.98 -2.49
N GLY A 129 -0.87 7.96 -3.41
CA GLY A 129 -1.08 9.36 -3.07
C GLY A 129 -2.44 9.63 -2.45
N VAL A 130 -3.50 8.99 -2.99
CA VAL A 130 -4.88 9.16 -2.49
C VAL A 130 -5.01 8.61 -1.07
N ILE A 131 -4.57 7.37 -0.82
CA ILE A 131 -4.65 6.78 0.52
C ILE A 131 -3.82 7.56 1.55
N ARG A 132 -2.61 8.05 1.17
CA ARG A 132 -1.80 8.94 2.03
C ARG A 132 -2.52 10.26 2.31
N GLY A 133 -3.12 10.86 1.29
CA GLY A 133 -3.84 12.13 1.41
C GLY A 133 -5.07 12.04 2.31
N VAL A 134 -5.91 11.01 2.11
CA VAL A 134 -7.11 10.80 2.95
C VAL A 134 -6.69 10.51 4.39
N THR A 135 -5.71 9.60 4.61
CA THR A 135 -5.21 9.31 5.97
C THR A 135 -4.69 10.57 6.65
N ARG A 136 -3.89 11.37 5.94
CA ARG A 136 -3.34 12.62 6.49
C ARG A 136 -4.45 13.62 6.81
N PHE A 137 -5.47 13.75 5.94
CA PHE A 137 -6.61 14.64 6.16
C PHE A 137 -7.39 14.26 7.43
N ILE A 138 -7.82 13.01 7.54
CA ILE A 138 -8.61 12.56 8.70
C ILE A 138 -7.81 12.62 10.01
N SER A 139 -6.47 12.53 9.94
CA SER A 139 -5.62 12.65 11.12
C SER A 139 -5.38 14.09 11.55
N VAL A 140 -5.22 15.01 10.58
CA VAL A 140 -4.96 16.45 10.87
C VAL A 140 -6.22 17.16 11.34
N TYR A 141 -7.38 16.77 10.82
CA TYR A 141 -8.69 17.39 11.13
C TYR A 141 -9.57 16.50 11.99
N GLU A 142 -8.96 15.63 12.79
CA GLU A 142 -9.69 14.75 13.72
C GLU A 142 -10.63 15.55 14.62
N GLY A 143 -11.92 15.15 14.65
CA GLY A 143 -12.96 15.83 15.42
C GLY A 143 -13.45 17.17 14.84
N GLU A 144 -12.86 17.64 13.72
CA GLU A 144 -13.22 18.93 13.12
C GLU A 144 -13.97 18.78 11.78
N TYR A 145 -13.83 17.62 11.11
CA TYR A 145 -14.47 17.42 9.81
C TYR A 145 -15.77 16.60 9.93
N ASP A 146 -16.70 16.92 9.04
CA ASP A 146 -17.89 16.12 8.82
C ASP A 146 -17.59 14.98 7.83
N ARG A 147 -17.76 13.73 8.28
CA ARG A 147 -17.43 12.54 7.51
C ARG A 147 -18.30 12.39 6.26
N GLU A 148 -19.60 12.62 6.40
CA GLU A 148 -20.53 12.47 5.28
C GLU A 148 -20.23 13.51 4.19
N ARG A 149 -19.97 14.75 4.59
CA ARG A 149 -19.52 15.79 3.68
C ARG A 149 -18.24 15.41 2.95
N LEU A 150 -17.24 14.86 3.66
CA LEU A 150 -16.00 14.42 3.05
C LEU A 150 -16.26 13.38 1.96
N VAL A 151 -17.02 12.35 2.25
CA VAL A 151 -17.42 11.30 1.30
C VAL A 151 -18.13 11.89 0.09
N GLN A 152 -19.11 12.77 0.29
CA GLN A 152 -19.86 13.41 -0.79
C GLN A 152 -18.98 14.27 -1.69
N GLN A 153 -18.05 15.04 -1.11
CA GLN A 153 -17.14 15.88 -1.90
C GLN A 153 -16.12 15.06 -2.67
N LEU A 154 -15.58 13.99 -2.08
CA LEU A 154 -14.68 13.07 -2.75
C LEU A 154 -15.39 12.34 -3.91
N ALA A 155 -16.62 11.91 -3.72
CA ALA A 155 -17.42 11.20 -4.75
C ALA A 155 -17.62 12.02 -6.03
N ARG A 156 -17.61 13.36 -5.93
CA ARG A 156 -17.76 14.27 -7.09
C ARG A 156 -16.50 14.37 -7.96
N THR A 157 -15.37 13.87 -7.47
CA THR A 157 -14.07 14.04 -8.14
C THR A 157 -13.42 12.67 -8.36
N HIS A 158 -12.98 12.40 -9.58
CA HIS A 158 -12.27 11.16 -9.87
C HIS A 158 -10.93 11.11 -9.12
N PRO A 159 -10.53 9.97 -8.49
CA PRO A 159 -9.30 9.88 -7.68
C PRO A 159 -8.04 10.28 -8.44
N LYS A 160 -7.97 9.95 -9.73
CA LYS A 160 -6.84 10.32 -10.59
C LYS A 160 -6.69 11.83 -10.76
N THR A 161 -7.80 12.58 -10.77
CA THR A 161 -7.76 14.04 -10.84
C THR A 161 -7.12 14.63 -9.60
N ILE A 162 -7.42 14.10 -8.41
CA ILE A 162 -6.78 14.51 -7.15
C ILE A 162 -5.26 14.32 -7.25
N THR A 163 -4.82 13.19 -7.78
CA THR A 163 -3.39 12.89 -7.96
C THR A 163 -2.74 13.84 -8.97
N GLN A 164 -3.38 14.12 -10.10
CA GLN A 164 -2.88 15.06 -11.10
C GLN A 164 -2.74 16.48 -10.56
N LEU A 165 -3.72 16.95 -9.79
CA LEU A 165 -3.65 18.27 -9.14
C LEU A 165 -2.56 18.31 -8.06
N ALA A 166 -2.43 17.23 -7.26
CA ALA A 166 -1.40 17.12 -6.23
C ALA A 166 0.02 17.12 -6.80
N GLN A 167 0.22 16.65 -8.05
CA GLN A 167 1.54 16.69 -8.72
C GLN A 167 2.02 18.11 -9.00
N LYS A 168 1.11 19.08 -9.14
CA LYS A 168 1.42 20.49 -9.37
C LYS A 168 1.77 21.26 -8.09
N ASP A 169 1.61 20.63 -6.95
CA ASP A 169 1.81 21.22 -5.62
C ASP A 169 3.18 20.80 -5.04
N THR A 170 3.69 21.50 -4.05
CA THR A 170 5.01 21.27 -3.43
C THR A 170 4.91 20.51 -2.11
N GLY A 171 5.99 19.85 -1.68
CA GLY A 171 6.08 19.13 -0.43
C GLY A 171 5.86 17.62 -0.54
N SER A 172 5.66 16.94 0.59
CA SER A 172 5.48 15.48 0.64
C SER A 172 4.21 15.04 -0.08
N SER A 173 4.20 13.81 -0.61
CA SER A 173 3.02 13.25 -1.29
C SER A 173 1.76 13.30 -0.41
N ALA A 174 1.89 12.98 0.88
CA ALA A 174 0.77 13.04 1.82
C ALA A 174 0.19 14.45 1.94
N ASN A 175 1.05 15.46 2.14
CA ASN A 175 0.60 16.84 2.29
C ASN A 175 0.02 17.41 0.99
N ARG A 176 0.61 17.11 -0.16
CA ARG A 176 0.08 17.55 -1.47
C ARG A 176 -1.34 17.03 -1.71
N HIS A 177 -1.56 15.73 -1.49
CA HIS A 177 -2.88 15.13 -1.67
C HIS A 177 -3.87 15.59 -0.59
N MET A 178 -3.43 15.73 0.68
CA MET A 178 -4.26 16.30 1.74
C MET A 178 -4.77 17.70 1.40
N ARG A 179 -3.91 18.58 0.87
CA ARG A 179 -4.34 19.93 0.46
C ARG A 179 -5.38 19.90 -0.67
N GLN A 180 -5.28 18.97 -1.62
CA GLN A 180 -6.31 18.82 -2.65
C GLN A 180 -7.63 18.33 -2.05
N ILE A 181 -7.57 17.37 -1.13
CA ILE A 181 -8.74 16.87 -0.40
C ILE A 181 -9.37 17.98 0.44
N LEU A 182 -8.58 18.80 1.12
CA LEU A 182 -9.04 19.97 1.84
C LEU A 182 -9.77 20.98 0.93
N ARG A 183 -9.21 21.25 -0.24
CA ARG A 183 -9.86 22.13 -1.24
C ARG A 183 -11.22 21.56 -1.68
N LEU A 184 -11.31 20.27 -1.91
CA LEU A 184 -12.56 19.60 -2.26
C LEU A 184 -13.56 19.64 -1.10
N TYR A 185 -13.11 19.35 0.12
CA TYR A 185 -13.95 19.39 1.33
C TYR A 185 -14.53 20.77 1.57
N ASN A 186 -13.70 21.83 1.47
CA ASN A 186 -14.14 23.22 1.66
C ASN A 186 -15.11 23.64 0.56
N GLY A 187 -14.85 23.27 -0.70
CA GLY A 187 -15.67 23.66 -1.84
C GLY A 187 -15.89 25.17 -1.88
N ALA A 188 -17.12 25.59 -2.17
CA ALA A 188 -17.53 27.00 -2.19
C ALA A 188 -18.13 27.50 -0.85
N SER A 189 -18.29 26.61 0.15
CA SER A 189 -18.91 26.98 1.44
C SER A 189 -17.90 27.64 2.37
N ARG A 190 -18.23 28.83 2.87
CA ARG A 190 -17.41 29.54 3.86
C ARG A 190 -17.68 29.07 5.30
N GLU A 191 -18.91 28.67 5.61
CA GLU A 191 -19.34 28.32 6.97
C GLU A 191 -18.73 27.01 7.50
N MET A 192 -18.41 26.06 6.61
CA MET A 192 -17.86 24.75 6.98
C MET A 192 -16.43 24.55 6.45
N SER A 193 -15.71 25.64 6.16
CA SER A 193 -14.37 25.55 5.66
C SER A 193 -13.35 25.32 6.78
N LEU A 194 -12.49 24.33 6.59
CA LEU A 194 -11.38 24.05 7.50
C LEU A 194 -10.15 24.87 7.09
N PRO A 195 -9.39 25.41 8.05
CA PRO A 195 -8.16 26.15 7.75
C PRO A 195 -7.07 25.18 7.27
N LEU A 196 -6.12 25.69 6.49
CA LEU A 196 -4.94 24.90 6.11
C LEU A 196 -4.04 24.70 7.34
N LYS A 197 -3.82 23.44 7.70
CA LYS A 197 -2.87 23.02 8.73
C LYS A 197 -1.64 22.40 8.06
N ASN A 198 -0.45 22.68 8.58
CA ASN A 198 0.84 22.16 8.09
C ASN A 198 1.22 20.83 8.75
#